data_cd11ca046799962533895144f1c20f24
#
_entry.id   cd11ca046799962533895144f1c20f24
#
_cell.length_a   1.000
_cell.length_b   1.000
_cell.length_c   1.000
_cell.angle_alpha   90.00
_cell.angle_beta   90.00
_cell.angle_gamma   90.00
#
_symmetry.space_group_name_H-M   'P 1'
#
loop_
_entity.id
_entity.type
_entity.pdbx_description
1 polymer ?
#
loop_
_entity_poly.entity_id
_entity_poly.type
_entity_poly.pdbx_seq_one_letter_code
_entity_poly.pdbx_strand_id
1 'polypeptide(L)'
;MAKRRKRGDGSVHLRKDGRWEGRVVIGYDDNGYPKTKNVLAKNKKECLQKLKVLKDSLKKVEPERLSSDMCFGAWLDHWYQNQCKSTIGAKTQTDYENRIYRHIIPEIGQIPLNRLTAADLQQFYRQLKQGGRLQAVEQYGSGLSDRMVKCCHVTCRAALDQAVKQGLILKNPADACKTPTLRPKEMQVLSPEEIRRLLIQARENDCYELLLLELSTGLRRGEILALQWDDLDLCTGVLRIERQVQRVRRELVISAPKTKSSCRSIILPAPILGVLRDYRQSIRSRWMFPSPKKEDSPLDPAAVRKKLAKVLNRADCKHIRFHDLRHTFATNALEHGMDIKTLSTIIGHVTSATTLNVYAHVTDTMRENAAASIDRGIAGIEPPRRPSSPAKPKAAKTDFQPVKGKYRKPGTGCVSQIGEHLSGRAATPRKSTGNEWHATSTPIQRRNAKRNWPI
;
A
#
# COMPACT_ATOMS: atom_id res chain seq x y z
N MET A 1 26.53 40.57 50.30
CA MET A 1 25.44 40.11 49.41
C MET A 1 25.66 38.66 49.02
N ALA A 2 24.72 37.71 49.29
CA ALA A 2 24.87 36.31 48.96
C ALA A 2 24.71 36.09 47.43
N LYS A 3 25.73 35.52 46.77
CA LYS A 3 25.69 35.19 45.32
C LYS A 3 24.48 34.34 44.98
N ARG A 4 23.60 34.81 44.10
CA ARG A 4 22.48 34.05 43.54
C ARG A 4 22.98 32.78 42.84
N ARG A 5 22.50 31.62 43.23
CA ARG A 5 22.85 30.32 42.61
C ARG A 5 22.37 30.25 41.17
N LYS A 6 23.12 29.53 40.30
CA LYS A 6 22.74 29.33 38.91
C LYS A 6 21.44 28.50 38.80
N ARG A 7 20.63 28.77 37.80
CA ARG A 7 19.41 28.01 37.48
C ARG A 7 19.78 26.55 37.27
N GLY A 8 19.18 25.60 38.00
CA GLY A 8 19.52 24.17 37.96
C GLY A 8 20.30 23.64 39.15
N ASP A 9 20.84 24.54 40.03
CA ASP A 9 21.65 24.14 41.20
C ASP A 9 20.86 23.56 42.39
N GLY A 10 19.52 23.46 42.26
CA GLY A 10 18.65 23.01 43.33
C GLY A 10 18.53 24.01 44.48
N SER A 11 17.59 23.80 45.36
CA SER A 11 17.37 24.63 46.55
C SER A 11 17.72 23.86 47.81
N VAL A 12 18.31 24.59 48.81
CA VAL A 12 18.58 24.03 50.14
C VAL A 12 18.01 24.98 51.16
N HIS A 13 17.14 24.51 52.06
CA HIS A 13 16.51 25.32 53.10
C HIS A 13 16.38 24.51 54.40
N LEU A 14 16.26 25.24 55.52
CA LEU A 14 16.00 24.65 56.84
C LEU A 14 14.46 24.47 56.99
N ARG A 15 14.04 23.33 57.39
CA ARG A 15 12.63 23.00 57.66
C ARG A 15 12.27 23.42 59.11
N LYS A 16 10.99 23.56 59.36
CA LYS A 16 10.46 23.86 60.70
C LYS A 16 10.79 22.78 61.73
N ASP A 17 11.04 21.54 61.27
CA ASP A 17 11.43 20.40 62.11
C ASP A 17 12.95 20.35 62.41
N GLY A 18 13.72 21.41 62.11
CA GLY A 18 15.16 21.51 62.36
C GLY A 18 16.05 20.78 61.39
N ARG A 19 15.51 20.08 60.38
CA ARG A 19 16.30 19.35 59.39
C ARG A 19 16.51 20.21 58.16
N TRP A 20 17.63 19.99 57.47
CA TRP A 20 17.97 20.63 56.18
C TRP A 20 17.40 19.80 55.07
N GLU A 21 16.68 20.45 54.15
CA GLU A 21 16.11 19.84 52.93
C GLU A 21 16.78 20.45 51.69
N GLY A 22 17.30 19.54 50.82
CA GLY A 22 17.78 19.87 49.49
C GLY A 22 16.80 19.35 48.42
N ARG A 23 16.41 20.18 47.48
CA ARG A 23 15.50 19.83 46.38
C ARG A 23 16.14 20.00 45.02
N VAL A 24 15.94 19.03 44.12
CA VAL A 24 16.32 19.10 42.72
C VAL A 24 15.09 18.86 41.86
N VAL A 25 14.86 19.71 40.86
CA VAL A 25 13.81 19.51 39.86
C VAL A 25 14.27 18.41 38.88
N ILE A 26 13.46 17.35 38.71
CA ILE A 26 13.74 16.20 37.83
C ILE A 26 12.89 16.20 36.54
N GLY A 27 11.95 17.13 36.42
CA GLY A 27 11.06 17.29 35.28
C GLY A 27 9.85 18.14 35.63
N TYR A 28 8.88 18.18 34.76
CA TYR A 28 7.59 18.84 34.95
C TYR A 28 6.48 17.84 34.72
N ASP A 29 5.34 17.99 35.39
CA ASP A 29 4.14 17.19 35.11
C ASP A 29 3.37 17.74 33.91
N ASP A 30 2.29 17.05 33.51
CA ASP A 30 1.46 17.42 32.35
C ASP A 30 0.77 18.78 32.52
N ASN A 31 0.74 19.35 33.75
CA ASN A 31 0.18 20.64 34.09
C ASN A 31 1.28 21.72 34.25
N GLY A 32 2.55 21.38 33.95
CA GLY A 32 3.68 22.33 34.03
C GLY A 32 4.24 22.53 35.42
N TYR A 33 3.83 21.79 36.47
CA TYR A 33 4.41 21.88 37.81
C TYR A 33 5.69 21.06 37.94
N PRO A 34 6.73 21.58 38.63
CA PRO A 34 8.01 20.92 38.76
C PRO A 34 7.91 19.64 39.61
N LYS A 35 8.23 18.49 39.04
CA LYS A 35 8.50 17.24 39.79
C LYS A 35 9.86 17.37 40.45
N THR A 36 9.94 17.18 41.79
CA THR A 36 11.17 17.31 42.53
C THR A 36 11.53 16.04 43.28
N LYS A 37 12.84 15.74 43.37
CA LYS A 37 13.38 14.79 44.37
C LYS A 37 14.07 15.60 45.47
N ASN A 38 13.94 15.16 46.73
CA ASN A 38 14.47 15.84 47.90
C ASN A 38 15.34 14.90 48.72
N VAL A 39 16.29 15.48 49.44
CA VAL A 39 17.16 14.83 50.44
C VAL A 39 17.05 15.57 51.75
N LEU A 40 17.11 14.83 52.85
CA LEU A 40 17.05 15.36 54.19
C LEU A 40 18.36 15.08 54.93
N ALA A 41 18.84 16.05 55.75
CA ALA A 41 20.03 15.89 56.55
C ALA A 41 19.91 16.68 57.84
N LYS A 42 20.70 16.29 58.88
CA LYS A 42 20.74 16.98 60.17
C LYS A 42 21.44 18.33 60.10
N ASN A 43 22.39 18.48 59.18
CA ASN A 43 23.12 19.71 59.03
C ASN A 43 23.25 20.14 57.55
N LYS A 44 23.57 21.42 57.28
CA LYS A 44 23.64 22.01 55.94
C LYS A 44 24.72 21.36 55.06
N LYS A 45 25.88 21.00 55.65
CA LYS A 45 27.02 20.43 54.95
C LYS A 45 26.69 19.03 54.41
N GLU A 46 26.07 18.20 55.23
CA GLU A 46 25.60 16.88 54.88
C GLU A 46 24.47 16.92 53.82
N CYS A 47 23.56 17.90 53.95
CA CYS A 47 22.50 18.12 52.96
C CYS A 47 23.07 18.45 51.58
N LEU A 48 24.11 19.31 51.52
CA LEU A 48 24.79 19.65 50.28
C LEU A 48 25.53 18.45 49.66
N GLN A 49 26.15 17.61 50.51
CA GLN A 49 26.82 16.39 50.03
C GLN A 49 25.79 15.39 49.45
N LYS A 50 24.70 15.12 50.20
CA LYS A 50 23.60 14.24 49.71
C LYS A 50 22.95 14.80 48.45
N LEU A 51 22.78 16.11 48.36
CA LEU A 51 22.24 16.77 47.16
C LEU A 51 23.19 16.66 45.96
N LYS A 52 24.51 16.72 46.20
CA LYS A 52 25.50 16.46 45.15
C LYS A 52 25.46 15.02 44.64
N VAL A 53 25.45 14.04 45.58
CA VAL A 53 25.30 12.62 45.24
C VAL A 53 24.01 12.33 44.47
N LEU A 54 22.87 12.93 44.91
CA LEU A 54 21.60 12.81 44.20
C LEU A 54 21.69 13.43 42.79
N LYS A 55 22.33 14.60 42.64
CA LYS A 55 22.55 15.20 41.31
C LYS A 55 23.42 14.33 40.42
N ASP A 56 24.50 13.79 40.95
CA ASP A 56 25.42 12.93 40.20
C ASP A 56 24.78 11.59 39.83
N SER A 57 23.88 11.05 40.68
CA SER A 57 23.05 9.88 40.34
C SER A 57 21.97 10.19 39.29
N LEU A 58 21.42 11.41 39.29
CA LEU A 58 20.46 11.86 38.28
C LEU A 58 21.15 12.22 36.95
N LYS A 59 22.41 12.70 37.00
CA LYS A 59 23.25 12.86 35.80
C LYS A 59 23.63 11.52 35.15
N LYS A 60 23.73 10.43 35.94
CA LYS A 60 23.94 9.08 35.42
C LYS A 60 22.74 8.50 34.73
N VAL A 61 21.56 9.13 34.85
CA VAL A 61 20.36 8.89 34.03
C VAL A 61 20.24 10.04 33.01
N GLU A 62 21.36 10.44 32.38
CA GLU A 62 21.27 11.08 31.07
C GLU A 62 20.73 10.04 30.10
N PRO A 63 19.79 10.42 29.18
CA PRO A 63 19.45 9.54 28.07
C PRO A 63 20.79 9.08 27.47
N GLU A 64 20.94 7.77 27.29
CA GLU A 64 22.16 7.18 26.72
C GLU A 64 22.69 8.10 25.64
N ARG A 65 23.87 8.69 25.86
CA ARG A 65 24.53 9.51 24.82
C ARG A 65 24.69 8.57 23.65
N LEU A 66 23.97 8.86 22.59
CA LEU A 66 24.09 8.08 21.36
C LEU A 66 25.58 8.06 20.99
N SER A 67 26.18 6.88 21.07
CA SER A 67 27.58 6.68 20.76
C SER A 67 27.71 6.01 19.40
N SER A 68 28.76 6.35 18.67
CA SER A 68 29.10 5.66 17.42
C SER A 68 29.38 4.16 17.61
N ASP A 69 29.67 3.71 18.85
CA ASP A 69 29.89 2.30 19.19
C ASP A 69 28.60 1.50 19.42
N MET A 70 27.46 2.18 19.49
CA MET A 70 26.16 1.49 19.60
C MET A 70 25.92 0.60 18.38
N CYS A 71 25.21 -0.53 18.56
CA CYS A 71 24.86 -1.39 17.43
C CYS A 71 23.85 -0.71 16.50
N PHE A 72 23.95 -1.03 15.21
CA PHE A 72 23.07 -0.44 14.18
C PHE A 72 21.58 -0.69 14.47
N GLY A 73 21.24 -1.84 15.04
CA GLY A 73 19.84 -2.16 15.41
C GLY A 73 19.30 -1.22 16.48
N ALA A 74 20.09 -0.89 17.52
CA ALA A 74 19.70 0.05 18.56
C ALA A 74 19.55 1.48 17.99
N TRP A 75 20.46 1.90 17.11
CA TRP A 75 20.33 3.17 16.41
C TRP A 75 19.07 3.20 15.54
N LEU A 76 18.79 2.14 14.77
CA LEU A 76 17.66 2.06 13.86
C LEU A 76 16.33 2.13 14.62
N ASP A 77 16.23 1.43 15.76
CA ASP A 77 15.07 1.52 16.64
C ASP A 77 14.91 2.92 17.23
N HIS A 78 15.99 3.49 17.79
CA HIS A 78 15.98 4.85 18.31
C HIS A 78 15.51 5.86 17.26
N TRP A 79 16.08 5.83 16.06
CA TRP A 79 15.69 6.69 14.96
C TRP A 79 14.23 6.51 14.58
N TYR A 80 13.77 5.26 14.48
CA TYR A 80 12.40 4.98 14.11
C TYR A 80 11.41 5.48 15.15
N GLN A 81 11.60 5.15 16.42
CA GLN A 81 10.66 5.50 17.50
C GLN A 81 10.61 7.01 17.77
N ASN A 82 11.76 7.68 17.76
CA ASN A 82 11.85 9.07 18.20
C ASN A 82 11.76 10.12 17.07
N GLN A 83 12.07 9.73 15.82
CA GLN A 83 12.18 10.71 14.73
C GLN A 83 11.26 10.38 13.54
N CYS A 84 11.03 9.11 13.24
CA CYS A 84 10.31 8.70 12.05
C CYS A 84 8.83 8.41 12.32
N LYS A 85 8.52 7.68 13.39
CA LYS A 85 7.21 7.11 13.66
C LYS A 85 6.09 8.15 13.76
N SER A 86 6.34 9.27 14.43
CA SER A 86 5.36 10.35 14.61
C SER A 86 5.02 11.11 13.32
N THR A 87 5.92 11.06 12.32
CA THR A 87 5.78 11.82 11.07
C THR A 87 5.08 11.02 9.96
N ILE A 88 4.85 9.73 10.17
CA ILE A 88 4.31 8.82 9.15
C ILE A 88 2.98 8.18 9.56
N GLY A 89 2.09 7.95 8.60
CA GLY A 89 0.79 7.31 8.85
C GLY A 89 0.90 5.84 9.26
N ALA A 90 -0.11 5.35 9.98
CA ALA A 90 -0.15 4.03 10.61
C ALA A 90 0.18 2.84 9.68
N LYS A 91 -0.27 2.87 8.41
CA LYS A 91 0.09 1.84 7.43
C LYS A 91 1.58 1.87 7.10
N THR A 92 2.16 3.05 6.94
CA THR A 92 3.59 3.22 6.69
C THR A 92 4.41 2.78 7.90
N GLN A 93 3.94 3.07 9.14
CA GLN A 93 4.56 2.56 10.37
C GLN A 93 4.66 1.04 10.35
N THR A 94 3.56 0.33 10.04
CA THR A 94 3.56 -1.13 9.93
C THR A 94 4.56 -1.64 8.88
N ASP A 95 4.69 -0.94 7.75
CA ASP A 95 5.63 -1.31 6.69
C ASP A 95 7.09 -1.05 7.11
N TYR A 96 7.39 0.01 7.89
CA TYR A 96 8.69 0.25 8.51
C TYR A 96 9.00 -0.78 9.58
N GLU A 97 8.07 -1.04 10.50
CA GLU A 97 8.21 -2.04 11.56
C GLU A 97 8.53 -3.44 10.98
N ASN A 98 7.84 -3.85 9.92
CA ASN A 98 8.13 -5.11 9.25
C ASN A 98 9.56 -5.15 8.68
N ARG A 99 10.03 -4.08 8.04
CA ARG A 99 11.39 -4.01 7.47
C ARG A 99 12.45 -4.00 8.56
N ILE A 100 12.27 -3.16 9.58
CA ILE A 100 13.22 -2.95 10.66
C ILE A 100 13.35 -4.22 11.51
N TYR A 101 12.24 -4.68 12.09
CA TYR A 101 12.30 -5.72 13.12
C TYR A 101 12.32 -7.15 12.57
N ARG A 102 11.85 -7.36 11.33
CA ARG A 102 11.82 -8.72 10.76
C ARG A 102 12.93 -8.99 9.77
N HIS A 103 13.54 -7.97 9.19
CA HIS A 103 14.54 -8.14 8.13
C HIS A 103 15.88 -7.49 8.46
N ILE A 104 15.90 -6.21 8.92
CA ILE A 104 17.15 -5.48 9.06
C ILE A 104 17.85 -5.82 10.37
N ILE A 105 17.16 -5.68 11.51
CA ILE A 105 17.75 -5.92 12.83
C ILE A 105 18.26 -7.36 13.00
N PRO A 106 17.53 -8.42 12.59
CA PRO A 106 18.01 -9.78 12.75
C PRO A 106 19.31 -10.10 12.01
N GLU A 107 19.55 -9.46 10.86
CA GLU A 107 20.66 -9.80 9.97
C GLU A 107 21.90 -8.92 10.22
N ILE A 108 21.71 -7.62 10.38
CA ILE A 108 22.82 -6.66 10.48
C ILE A 108 22.74 -5.76 11.72
N GLY A 109 21.73 -5.94 12.57
CA GLY A 109 21.49 -5.08 13.72
C GLY A 109 22.60 -5.14 14.79
N GLN A 110 23.37 -6.21 14.88
CA GLN A 110 24.46 -6.38 15.87
C GLN A 110 25.76 -5.69 15.47
N ILE A 111 25.88 -5.24 14.22
CA ILE A 111 27.09 -4.56 13.75
C ILE A 111 27.18 -3.20 14.40
N PRO A 112 28.33 -2.81 15.02
CA PRO A 112 28.53 -1.46 15.54
C PRO A 112 28.35 -0.40 14.43
N LEU A 113 27.67 0.70 14.74
CA LEU A 113 27.32 1.72 13.77
C LEU A 113 28.54 2.30 13.04
N ASN A 114 29.64 2.50 13.76
CA ASN A 114 30.92 3.00 13.24
C ASN A 114 31.71 1.97 12.40
N ARG A 115 31.35 0.68 12.48
CA ARG A 115 31.98 -0.42 11.72
C ARG A 115 31.12 -0.92 10.56
N LEU A 116 29.88 -0.47 10.45
CA LEU A 116 28.98 -0.86 9.38
C LEU A 116 29.49 -0.37 8.03
N THR A 117 29.78 -1.29 7.12
CA THR A 117 30.33 -0.99 5.79
C THR A 117 29.32 -1.16 4.65
N ALA A 118 29.64 -0.62 3.48
CA ALA A 118 28.87 -0.85 2.28
C ALA A 118 28.87 -2.33 1.86
N ALA A 119 29.94 -3.09 2.20
CA ALA A 119 30.04 -4.52 1.91
C ALA A 119 29.02 -5.31 2.74
N ASP A 120 28.83 -4.98 4.03
CA ASP A 120 27.86 -5.63 4.91
C ASP A 120 26.44 -5.40 4.42
N LEU A 121 26.11 -4.15 4.07
CA LEU A 121 24.81 -3.81 3.48
C LEU A 121 24.58 -4.54 2.15
N GLN A 122 25.59 -4.61 1.28
CA GLN A 122 25.49 -5.30 0.00
C GLN A 122 25.32 -6.82 0.17
N GLN A 123 25.98 -7.41 1.17
CA GLN A 123 25.79 -8.82 1.53
C GLN A 123 24.37 -9.06 2.07
N PHE A 124 23.89 -8.20 2.97
CA PHE A 124 22.52 -8.24 3.47
C PHE A 124 21.49 -8.21 2.34
N TYR A 125 21.65 -7.34 1.32
CA TYR A 125 20.71 -7.32 0.18
C TYR A 125 20.76 -8.60 -0.64
N ARG A 126 21.91 -9.25 -0.76
CA ARG A 126 22.01 -10.57 -1.41
C ARG A 126 21.30 -11.65 -0.61
N GLN A 127 21.46 -11.67 0.71
CA GLN A 127 20.78 -12.61 1.60
C GLN A 127 19.25 -12.44 1.52
N LEU A 128 18.75 -11.21 1.53
CA LEU A 128 17.32 -10.94 1.33
C LEU A 128 16.79 -11.51 0.02
N LYS A 129 17.57 -11.45 -1.06
CA LYS A 129 17.20 -12.01 -2.37
C LYS A 129 17.18 -13.53 -2.40
N GLN A 130 18.03 -14.19 -1.61
CA GLN A 130 18.16 -15.64 -1.60
C GLN A 130 17.19 -16.32 -0.62
N GLY A 131 17.06 -15.80 0.59
CA GLY A 131 16.32 -16.44 1.67
C GLY A 131 15.53 -15.52 2.60
N GLY A 132 15.36 -14.24 2.26
CA GLY A 132 14.77 -13.27 3.17
C GLY A 132 13.24 -13.37 3.35
N ARG A 133 12.56 -14.28 2.68
CA ARG A 133 11.10 -14.42 2.79
C ARG A 133 10.72 -15.27 4.01
N LEU A 134 9.93 -14.68 4.90
CA LEU A 134 9.49 -15.30 6.14
C LEU A 134 8.09 -15.96 6.05
N GLN A 135 7.30 -15.67 5.04
CA GLN A 135 5.93 -16.17 4.90
C GLN A 135 5.63 -16.53 3.44
N ALA A 136 4.76 -17.54 3.24
CA ALA A 136 4.34 -18.02 1.91
C ALA A 136 5.53 -18.39 1.00
N VAL A 137 6.55 -19.04 1.57
CA VAL A 137 7.76 -19.46 0.85
C VAL A 137 7.41 -20.48 -0.24
N GLU A 138 6.51 -21.42 0.02
CA GLU A 138 6.05 -22.43 -0.93
C GLU A 138 5.40 -21.78 -2.18
N GLN A 139 4.69 -20.67 -1.99
CA GLN A 139 3.97 -20.01 -3.08
C GLN A 139 4.84 -19.06 -3.91
N TYR A 140 5.82 -18.39 -3.29
CA TYR A 140 6.56 -17.28 -3.90
C TYR A 140 8.08 -17.47 -3.90
N GLY A 141 8.59 -18.62 -3.44
CA GLY A 141 10.00 -18.89 -3.25
C GLY A 141 10.58 -18.21 -2.00
N SER A 142 11.83 -18.56 -1.65
CA SER A 142 12.51 -18.10 -0.43
C SER A 142 12.99 -16.65 -0.48
N GLY A 143 13.23 -16.10 -1.68
CA GLY A 143 13.78 -14.77 -1.85
C GLY A 143 12.73 -13.65 -1.78
N LEU A 144 13.15 -12.47 -1.33
CA LEU A 144 12.33 -11.26 -1.40
C LEU A 144 12.36 -10.63 -2.79
N SER A 145 11.27 -9.92 -3.14
CA SER A 145 11.20 -9.15 -4.40
C SER A 145 12.21 -7.99 -4.40
N ASP A 146 12.68 -7.60 -5.59
CA ASP A 146 13.58 -6.45 -5.79
C ASP A 146 13.04 -5.19 -5.13
N ARG A 147 11.72 -4.98 -5.20
CA ARG A 147 11.05 -3.85 -4.55
C ARG A 147 11.22 -3.88 -3.03
N MET A 148 11.08 -5.04 -2.38
CA MET A 148 11.24 -5.15 -0.93
C MET A 148 12.70 -4.93 -0.52
N VAL A 149 13.67 -5.48 -1.24
CA VAL A 149 15.10 -5.22 -1.01
C VAL A 149 15.40 -3.72 -1.12
N LYS A 150 14.89 -3.05 -2.17
CA LYS A 150 15.02 -1.60 -2.32
C LYS A 150 14.36 -0.82 -1.17
N CYS A 151 13.21 -1.28 -0.67
CA CYS A 151 12.57 -0.66 0.49
C CYS A 151 13.41 -0.81 1.77
N CYS A 152 14.08 -1.96 1.99
CA CYS A 152 15.02 -2.14 3.09
C CYS A 152 16.23 -1.19 2.94
N HIS A 153 16.81 -1.10 1.74
CA HIS A 153 17.88 -0.15 1.46
C HIS A 153 17.47 1.30 1.78
N VAL A 154 16.31 1.76 1.30
CA VAL A 154 15.81 3.12 1.58
C VAL A 154 15.65 3.36 3.08
N THR A 155 15.20 2.34 3.83
CA THR A 155 15.06 2.44 5.29
C THR A 155 16.43 2.55 5.98
N CYS A 156 17.39 1.70 5.61
CA CYS A 156 18.76 1.78 6.13
C CYS A 156 19.41 3.13 5.80
N ARG A 157 19.28 3.55 4.53
CA ARG A 157 19.87 4.80 4.05
C ARG A 157 19.33 6.00 4.82
N ALA A 158 18.02 6.10 5.03
CA ALA A 158 17.40 7.20 5.76
C ALA A 158 17.87 7.27 7.23
N ALA A 159 17.97 6.13 7.91
CA ALA A 159 18.48 6.07 9.28
C ALA A 159 19.97 6.44 9.36
N LEU A 160 20.78 5.97 8.41
CA LEU A 160 22.21 6.27 8.34
C LEU A 160 22.48 7.72 7.93
N ASP A 161 21.68 8.30 7.04
CA ASP A 161 21.73 9.76 6.75
C ASP A 161 21.51 10.61 8.01
N GLN A 162 20.59 10.15 8.86
CA GLN A 162 20.35 10.84 10.13
C GLN A 162 21.51 10.64 11.13
N ALA A 163 22.15 9.46 11.12
CA ALA A 163 23.36 9.23 11.91
C ALA A 163 24.53 10.15 11.48
N VAL A 164 24.69 10.38 10.17
CA VAL A 164 25.66 11.35 9.65
C VAL A 164 25.32 12.78 10.13
N LYS A 165 24.06 13.19 10.03
CA LYS A 165 23.59 14.51 10.47
C LYS A 165 23.82 14.75 11.96
N GLN A 166 23.77 13.70 12.77
CA GLN A 166 24.03 13.75 14.22
C GLN A 166 25.53 13.59 14.57
N GLY A 167 26.40 13.41 13.58
CA GLY A 167 27.84 13.26 13.79
C GLY A 167 28.26 11.90 14.37
N LEU A 168 27.37 10.88 14.36
CA LEU A 168 27.68 9.54 14.86
C LEU A 168 28.58 8.77 13.89
N ILE A 169 28.44 9.02 12.60
CA ILE A 169 29.28 8.47 11.54
C ILE A 169 29.65 9.57 10.52
N LEU A 170 30.81 9.44 9.88
CA LEU A 170 31.31 10.45 8.95
C LEU A 170 30.64 10.41 7.57
N LYS A 171 30.28 9.20 7.10
CA LYS A 171 29.70 8.98 5.78
C LYS A 171 28.62 7.89 5.85
N ASN A 172 27.63 8.00 4.98
CA ASN A 172 26.60 6.97 4.87
C ASN A 172 27.11 5.79 4.01
N PRO A 173 27.31 4.59 4.60
CA PRO A 173 27.77 3.45 3.83
C PRO A 173 26.74 2.97 2.78
N ALA A 174 25.46 3.29 2.95
CA ALA A 174 24.41 2.90 2.00
C ALA A 174 24.53 3.64 0.65
N ASP A 175 25.19 4.79 0.59
CA ASP A 175 25.35 5.55 -0.67
C ASP A 175 26.20 4.81 -1.71
N ALA A 176 27.15 3.98 -1.27
CA ALA A 176 27.98 3.17 -2.14
C ALA A 176 27.32 1.85 -2.58
N CYS A 177 26.13 1.52 -2.07
CA CYS A 177 25.46 0.26 -2.35
C CYS A 177 24.69 0.29 -3.67
N LYS A 178 24.76 -0.83 -4.41
CA LYS A 178 23.95 -1.06 -5.61
C LYS A 178 22.64 -1.77 -5.23
N THR A 179 21.52 -1.17 -5.58
CA THR A 179 20.20 -1.77 -5.39
C THR A 179 19.71 -2.46 -6.65
N PRO A 180 18.83 -3.49 -6.55
CA PRO A 180 18.23 -4.10 -7.72
C PRO A 180 17.48 -3.07 -8.59
N THR A 181 17.62 -3.18 -9.90
CA THR A 181 16.87 -2.37 -10.86
C THR A 181 15.41 -2.85 -10.90
N LEU A 182 14.47 -1.95 -10.62
CA LEU A 182 13.06 -2.27 -10.72
C LEU A 182 12.63 -2.20 -12.19
N ARG A 183 12.25 -3.35 -12.76
CA ARG A 183 11.59 -3.38 -14.06
C ARG A 183 10.12 -3.02 -13.88
N PRO A 184 9.59 -2.01 -14.62
CA PRO A 184 8.15 -1.74 -14.61
C PRO A 184 7.42 -3.00 -15.10
N LYS A 185 6.40 -3.43 -14.37
CA LYS A 185 5.45 -4.41 -14.91
C LYS A 185 4.50 -3.68 -15.83
N GLU A 186 4.26 -4.23 -17.01
CA GLU A 186 3.20 -3.77 -17.89
C GLU A 186 1.87 -3.76 -17.15
N MET A 187 1.12 -2.69 -17.37
CA MET A 187 -0.21 -2.55 -16.82
C MET A 187 -1.15 -3.51 -17.55
N GLN A 188 -1.91 -4.27 -16.79
CA GLN A 188 -2.91 -5.16 -17.34
C GLN A 188 -4.24 -4.40 -17.41
N VAL A 189 -4.73 -4.18 -18.63
CA VAL A 189 -6.00 -3.50 -18.92
C VAL A 189 -6.95 -4.53 -19.51
N LEU A 190 -8.20 -4.56 -19.05
CA LEU A 190 -9.23 -5.43 -19.61
C LEU A 190 -9.70 -4.88 -20.96
N SER A 191 -9.92 -5.78 -21.93
CA SER A 191 -10.58 -5.44 -23.18
C SER A 191 -12.08 -5.14 -22.96
N PRO A 192 -12.77 -4.47 -23.88
CA PRO A 192 -14.20 -4.23 -23.77
C PRO A 192 -15.00 -5.53 -23.61
N GLU A 193 -14.56 -6.60 -24.27
CA GLU A 193 -15.17 -7.92 -24.18
C GLU A 193 -14.98 -8.57 -22.80
N GLU A 194 -13.77 -8.49 -22.25
CA GLU A 194 -13.48 -8.93 -20.88
C GLU A 194 -14.28 -8.13 -19.84
N ILE A 195 -14.44 -6.81 -20.03
CA ILE A 195 -15.27 -5.95 -19.15
C ILE A 195 -16.73 -6.45 -19.18
N ARG A 196 -17.26 -6.76 -20.36
CA ARG A 196 -18.64 -7.26 -20.49
C ARG A 196 -18.82 -8.58 -19.74
N ARG A 197 -17.94 -9.57 -19.97
CA ARG A 197 -17.97 -10.85 -19.27
C ARG A 197 -17.82 -10.70 -17.76
N LEU A 198 -16.90 -9.83 -17.32
CA LEU A 198 -16.69 -9.50 -15.92
C LEU A 198 -17.97 -8.97 -15.26
N LEU A 199 -18.66 -8.02 -15.88
CA LEU A 199 -19.87 -7.41 -15.34
C LEU A 199 -21.04 -8.38 -15.32
N ILE A 200 -21.20 -9.24 -16.35
CA ILE A 200 -22.21 -10.30 -16.36
C ILE A 200 -21.95 -11.25 -15.17
N GLN A 201 -20.72 -11.73 -15.00
CA GLN A 201 -20.37 -12.64 -13.91
C GLN A 201 -20.42 -11.98 -12.53
N ALA A 202 -20.22 -10.65 -12.44
CA ALA A 202 -20.30 -9.89 -11.21
C ALA A 202 -21.69 -9.88 -10.59
N ARG A 203 -22.76 -9.94 -11.40
CA ARG A 203 -24.16 -10.04 -10.93
C ARG A 203 -24.38 -11.33 -10.14
N GLU A 204 -23.85 -12.45 -10.61
CA GLU A 204 -23.93 -13.77 -9.95
C GLU A 204 -23.08 -13.86 -8.66
N ASN A 205 -22.32 -12.83 -8.32
CA ASN A 205 -21.43 -12.81 -7.17
C ASN A 205 -21.63 -11.58 -6.26
N ASP A 206 -22.79 -10.90 -6.33
CA ASP A 206 -23.17 -9.74 -5.51
C ASP A 206 -22.06 -8.66 -5.46
N CYS A 207 -21.51 -8.29 -6.60
CA CYS A 207 -20.50 -7.24 -6.70
C CYS A 207 -20.57 -6.45 -8.00
N TYR A 208 -21.70 -6.52 -8.68
CA TYR A 208 -21.92 -5.82 -9.94
C TYR A 208 -21.80 -4.31 -9.76
N GLU A 209 -22.50 -3.75 -8.81
CA GLU A 209 -22.56 -2.30 -8.55
C GLU A 209 -21.18 -1.77 -8.13
N LEU A 210 -20.43 -2.53 -7.32
CA LEU A 210 -19.08 -2.18 -6.94
C LEU A 210 -18.13 -2.14 -8.13
N LEU A 211 -18.17 -3.17 -8.99
CA LEU A 211 -17.27 -3.25 -10.15
C LEU A 211 -17.69 -2.27 -11.25
N LEU A 212 -18.99 -2.06 -11.43
CA LEU A 212 -19.51 -1.07 -12.35
C LEU A 212 -19.08 0.34 -11.96
N LEU A 213 -19.23 0.71 -10.69
CA LEU A 213 -18.80 2.01 -10.19
C LEU A 213 -17.28 2.20 -10.31
N GLU A 214 -16.49 1.17 -10.01
CA GLU A 214 -15.04 1.21 -10.18
C GLU A 214 -14.63 1.42 -11.64
N LEU A 215 -15.23 0.69 -12.57
CA LEU A 215 -14.97 0.80 -14.00
C LEU A 215 -15.50 2.10 -14.62
N SER A 216 -16.40 2.82 -13.92
CA SER A 216 -16.96 4.10 -14.37
C SER A 216 -16.26 5.31 -13.75
N THR A 217 -15.49 5.12 -12.68
CA THR A 217 -14.90 6.23 -11.91
C THR A 217 -13.41 6.10 -11.69
N GLY A 218 -12.87 4.88 -11.75
CA GLY A 218 -11.47 4.60 -11.46
C GLY A 218 -11.03 5.03 -10.06
N LEU A 219 -11.89 4.94 -9.06
CA LEU A 219 -11.58 5.28 -7.68
C LEU A 219 -10.49 4.36 -7.11
N ARG A 220 -9.72 4.85 -6.14
CA ARG A 220 -8.83 3.93 -5.40
C ARG A 220 -9.67 2.96 -4.57
N ARG A 221 -9.25 1.70 -4.47
CA ARG A 221 -9.99 0.67 -3.69
C ARG A 221 -10.40 1.16 -2.30
N GLY A 222 -9.53 1.90 -1.60
CA GLY A 222 -9.86 2.44 -0.29
C GLY A 222 -10.89 3.56 -0.32
N GLU A 223 -10.96 4.33 -1.40
CA GLU A 223 -11.94 5.40 -1.60
C GLU A 223 -13.33 4.80 -1.88
N ILE A 224 -13.45 3.92 -2.86
CA ILE A 224 -14.74 3.32 -3.24
C ILE A 224 -15.37 2.52 -2.07
N LEU A 225 -14.56 1.81 -1.28
CA LEU A 225 -15.06 1.05 -0.13
C LEU A 225 -15.43 1.94 1.07
N ALA A 226 -14.98 3.19 1.09
CA ALA A 226 -15.32 4.15 2.14
C ALA A 226 -16.51 5.04 1.78
N LEU A 227 -17.13 4.85 0.61
CA LEU A 227 -18.30 5.62 0.19
C LEU A 227 -19.51 5.33 1.07
N GLN A 228 -20.18 6.39 1.45
CA GLN A 228 -21.47 6.38 2.12
C GLN A 228 -22.55 6.90 1.17
N TRP A 229 -23.81 6.58 1.43
CA TRP A 229 -24.91 7.08 0.60
C TRP A 229 -25.04 8.59 0.66
N ASP A 230 -24.66 9.23 1.77
CA ASP A 230 -24.64 10.69 1.93
C ASP A 230 -23.56 11.38 1.09
N ASP A 231 -22.59 10.62 0.54
CA ASP A 231 -21.61 11.15 -0.39
C ASP A 231 -22.15 11.31 -1.80
N LEU A 232 -23.28 10.67 -2.15
CA LEU A 232 -23.88 10.67 -3.47
C LEU A 232 -25.22 11.42 -3.45
N ASP A 233 -25.27 12.51 -4.20
CA ASP A 233 -26.54 13.14 -4.56
C ASP A 233 -27.15 12.38 -5.75
N LEU A 234 -28.20 11.61 -5.48
CA LEU A 234 -28.91 10.83 -6.51
C LEU A 234 -29.69 11.70 -7.52
N CYS A 235 -29.93 12.97 -7.22
CA CYS A 235 -30.61 13.88 -8.13
C CYS A 235 -29.65 14.52 -9.14
N THR A 236 -28.53 15.04 -8.64
CA THR A 236 -27.53 15.75 -9.46
C THR A 236 -26.43 14.83 -10.00
N GLY A 237 -26.28 13.63 -9.43
CA GLY A 237 -25.21 12.69 -9.77
C GLY A 237 -23.84 13.04 -9.17
N VAL A 238 -23.76 14.04 -8.31
CA VAL A 238 -22.51 14.46 -7.69
C VAL A 238 -22.09 13.45 -6.61
N LEU A 239 -20.95 12.81 -6.81
CA LEU A 239 -20.32 11.91 -5.85
C LEU A 239 -19.09 12.58 -5.23
N ARG A 240 -19.07 12.72 -3.90
CA ARG A 240 -17.97 13.29 -3.12
C ARG A 240 -17.05 12.20 -2.59
N ILE A 241 -15.75 12.36 -2.76
CA ILE A 241 -14.72 11.45 -2.29
C ILE A 241 -13.94 12.14 -1.18
N GLU A 242 -14.27 11.84 0.07
CA GLU A 242 -13.72 12.50 1.26
C GLU A 242 -13.08 11.53 2.26
N ARG A 243 -13.22 10.24 2.04
CA ARG A 243 -12.77 9.18 2.94
C ARG A 243 -12.08 8.06 2.21
N GLN A 244 -11.24 7.34 2.94
CA GLN A 244 -10.64 6.08 2.49
C GLN A 244 -10.62 5.06 3.61
N VAL A 245 -10.80 3.79 3.29
CA VAL A 245 -10.62 2.68 4.22
C VAL A 245 -9.30 1.98 3.94
N GLN A 246 -8.57 1.70 5.01
CA GLN A 246 -7.31 0.94 4.97
C GLN A 246 -7.33 -0.16 6.03
N ARG A 247 -6.64 -1.26 5.76
CA ARG A 247 -6.42 -2.29 6.77
C ARG A 247 -5.06 -2.08 7.43
N VAL A 248 -5.05 -1.79 8.73
CA VAL A 248 -3.86 -1.59 9.54
C VAL A 248 -3.91 -2.57 10.71
N ARG A 249 -2.88 -3.37 10.92
CA ARG A 249 -2.78 -4.36 12.02
C ARG A 249 -4.04 -5.22 12.21
N ARG A 250 -4.66 -5.66 11.09
CA ARG A 250 -5.91 -6.45 11.03
C ARG A 250 -7.22 -5.67 11.27
N GLU A 251 -7.16 -4.40 11.58
CA GLU A 251 -8.33 -3.53 11.76
C GLU A 251 -8.60 -2.68 10.52
N LEU A 252 -9.85 -2.32 10.31
CA LEU A 252 -10.25 -1.36 9.28
C LEU A 252 -10.17 0.05 9.90
N VAL A 253 -9.34 0.88 9.30
CA VAL A 253 -9.19 2.29 9.69
C VAL A 253 -9.75 3.16 8.57
N ILE A 254 -10.71 4.00 8.93
CA ILE A 254 -11.28 5.01 8.04
C ILE A 254 -10.56 6.32 8.34
N SER A 255 -10.10 6.99 7.30
CA SER A 255 -9.37 8.25 7.42
C SER A 255 -9.66 9.15 6.23
N ALA A 256 -9.39 10.44 6.38
CA ALA A 256 -9.33 11.35 5.24
C ALA A 256 -8.21 10.91 4.26
N PRO A 257 -8.33 11.23 2.98
CA PRO A 257 -7.28 11.01 2.01
C PRO A 257 -6.00 11.77 2.39
N LYS A 258 -4.82 11.24 1.97
CA LYS A 258 -3.51 11.78 2.35
C LYS A 258 -3.23 13.20 1.82
N THR A 259 -3.86 13.59 0.73
CA THR A 259 -3.63 14.89 0.08
C THR A 259 -4.96 15.60 -0.17
N LYS A 260 -4.94 16.93 -0.14
CA LYS A 260 -6.12 17.76 -0.48
C LYS A 260 -6.66 17.45 -1.88
N SER A 261 -5.81 17.15 -2.85
CA SER A 261 -6.20 16.79 -4.23
C SER A 261 -6.89 15.42 -4.33
N SER A 262 -6.84 14.61 -3.27
CA SER A 262 -7.60 13.35 -3.22
C SER A 262 -9.04 13.55 -2.77
N CYS A 263 -9.37 14.66 -2.07
CA CYS A 263 -10.73 15.09 -1.81
C CYS A 263 -11.23 15.78 -3.07
N ARG A 264 -12.25 15.20 -3.70
CA ARG A 264 -12.77 15.65 -4.98
C ARG A 264 -14.22 15.25 -5.15
N SER A 265 -14.90 15.91 -6.08
CA SER A 265 -16.24 15.50 -6.53
C SER A 265 -16.17 15.09 -7.99
N ILE A 266 -16.95 14.09 -8.36
CA ILE A 266 -17.14 13.62 -9.72
C ILE A 266 -18.63 13.56 -10.01
N ILE A 267 -19.02 13.69 -11.29
CA ILE A 267 -20.41 13.56 -11.71
C ILE A 267 -20.58 12.19 -12.35
N LEU A 268 -21.53 11.41 -11.85
CA LEU A 268 -21.85 10.09 -12.39
C LEU A 268 -22.85 10.21 -13.56
N PRO A 269 -22.67 9.43 -14.64
CA PRO A 269 -23.62 9.37 -15.73
C PRO A 269 -24.99 8.82 -15.29
N ALA A 270 -26.06 9.28 -15.91
CA ALA A 270 -27.43 8.86 -15.59
C ALA A 270 -27.68 7.34 -15.56
N PRO A 271 -27.11 6.52 -16.47
CA PRO A 271 -27.25 5.05 -16.40
C PRO A 271 -26.67 4.44 -15.13
N ILE A 272 -25.54 4.98 -14.64
CA ILE A 272 -24.89 4.51 -13.40
C ILE A 272 -25.75 4.89 -12.19
N LEU A 273 -26.31 6.12 -12.20
CA LEU A 273 -27.22 6.58 -11.15
C LEU A 273 -28.48 5.71 -11.06
N GLY A 274 -29.05 5.28 -12.19
CA GLY A 274 -30.17 4.34 -12.22
C GLY A 274 -29.87 3.07 -11.46
N VAL A 275 -28.75 2.43 -11.81
CA VAL A 275 -28.29 1.18 -11.13
C VAL A 275 -28.05 1.40 -9.63
N LEU A 276 -27.41 2.50 -9.23
CA LEU A 276 -27.15 2.80 -7.84
C LEU A 276 -28.41 3.12 -7.05
N ARG A 277 -29.42 3.76 -7.68
CA ARG A 277 -30.72 4.03 -7.07
C ARG A 277 -31.46 2.73 -6.76
N ASP A 278 -31.49 1.79 -7.70
CA ASP A 278 -32.10 0.48 -7.50
C ASP A 278 -31.36 -0.32 -6.42
N TYR A 279 -30.03 -0.30 -6.45
CA TYR A 279 -29.19 -0.94 -5.45
C TYR A 279 -29.42 -0.35 -4.04
N ARG A 280 -29.59 0.97 -3.92
CA ARG A 280 -29.88 1.65 -2.65
C ARG A 280 -31.10 1.09 -1.95
N GLN A 281 -32.14 0.68 -2.67
CA GLN A 281 -33.36 0.13 -2.10
C GLN A 281 -33.09 -1.21 -1.35
N SER A 282 -32.09 -1.97 -1.78
CA SER A 282 -31.71 -3.25 -1.16
C SER A 282 -30.76 -3.11 0.02
N ILE A 283 -30.14 -1.94 0.24
CA ILE A 283 -29.09 -1.71 1.24
C ILE A 283 -29.61 -0.91 2.43
N ARG A 284 -29.60 -1.50 3.64
CA ARG A 284 -29.99 -0.84 4.91
C ARG A 284 -28.81 -0.28 5.70
N SER A 285 -27.70 0.04 5.05
CA SER A 285 -26.49 0.56 5.68
C SER A 285 -26.20 1.96 5.22
N ARG A 286 -25.50 2.75 6.03
CA ARG A 286 -24.95 4.04 5.58
C ARG A 286 -23.86 3.85 4.51
N TRP A 287 -23.15 2.70 4.54
CA TRP A 287 -22.12 2.37 3.56
C TRP A 287 -22.75 1.94 2.25
N MET A 288 -22.22 2.43 1.12
CA MET A 288 -22.65 1.95 -0.20
C MET A 288 -22.31 0.46 -0.39
N PHE A 289 -21.17 0.02 0.13
CA PHE A 289 -20.73 -1.37 0.06
C PHE A 289 -20.46 -1.89 1.48
N PRO A 290 -21.49 -2.34 2.22
CA PRO A 290 -21.36 -2.78 3.59
C PRO A 290 -20.71 -4.16 3.71
N SER A 291 -20.15 -4.45 4.87
CA SER A 291 -19.66 -5.76 5.24
C SER A 291 -20.84 -6.70 5.52
N PRO A 292 -20.88 -7.91 4.93
CA PRO A 292 -21.91 -8.91 5.27
C PRO A 292 -21.68 -9.56 6.65
N LYS A 293 -20.54 -9.30 7.28
CA LYS A 293 -20.12 -9.97 8.52
C LYS A 293 -20.09 -9.05 9.74
N LYS A 294 -20.01 -7.75 9.52
CA LYS A 294 -19.89 -6.76 10.61
C LYS A 294 -20.92 -5.66 10.37
N GLU A 295 -21.73 -5.45 11.38
CA GLU A 295 -22.67 -4.34 11.40
C GLU A 295 -21.95 -3.00 11.34
N ASP A 296 -22.54 -2.05 10.65
CA ASP A 296 -22.03 -0.68 10.44
C ASP A 296 -20.54 -0.58 10.03
N SER A 297 -20.08 -1.51 9.22
CA SER A 297 -18.70 -1.57 8.74
C SER A 297 -18.67 -1.64 7.21
N PRO A 298 -17.74 -0.95 6.56
CA PRO A 298 -17.54 -1.09 5.12
C PRO A 298 -16.97 -2.47 4.77
N LEU A 299 -17.10 -2.86 3.51
CA LEU A 299 -16.55 -4.11 2.99
C LEU A 299 -15.03 -4.15 3.11
N ASP A 300 -14.49 -5.27 3.62
CA ASP A 300 -13.05 -5.44 3.82
C ASP A 300 -12.29 -5.44 2.47
N PRO A 301 -11.25 -4.62 2.31
CA PRO A 301 -10.40 -4.62 1.10
C PRO A 301 -9.81 -5.97 0.72
N ALA A 302 -9.60 -6.88 1.69
CA ALA A 302 -9.12 -8.22 1.40
C ALA A 302 -10.24 -9.12 0.85
N ALA A 303 -11.48 -8.95 1.31
CA ALA A 303 -12.64 -9.67 0.81
C ALA A 303 -12.92 -9.31 -0.66
N VAL A 304 -12.87 -8.01 -0.98
CA VAL A 304 -13.04 -7.51 -2.37
C VAL A 304 -12.00 -8.12 -3.32
N ARG A 305 -10.73 -8.18 -2.90
CA ARG A 305 -9.68 -8.80 -3.71
C ARG A 305 -9.96 -10.28 -4.02
N LYS A 306 -10.42 -11.04 -3.01
CA LYS A 306 -10.79 -12.44 -3.19
C LYS A 306 -12.02 -12.58 -4.09
N LYS A 307 -13.00 -11.70 -3.92
CA LYS A 307 -14.23 -11.68 -4.73
C LYS A 307 -13.91 -11.38 -6.20
N LEU A 308 -13.09 -10.35 -6.47
CA LEU A 308 -12.63 -10.03 -7.83
C LEU A 308 -11.88 -11.20 -8.47
N ALA A 309 -10.94 -11.83 -7.77
CA ALA A 309 -10.21 -12.98 -8.32
C ALA A 309 -11.14 -14.14 -8.71
N LYS A 310 -12.17 -14.41 -7.88
CA LYS A 310 -13.18 -15.42 -8.18
C LYS A 310 -14.02 -15.07 -9.41
N VAL A 311 -14.42 -13.80 -9.53
CA VAL A 311 -15.22 -13.30 -10.66
C VAL A 311 -14.41 -13.37 -11.95
N LEU A 312 -13.16 -12.89 -11.96
CA LEU A 312 -12.27 -12.95 -13.12
C LEU A 312 -12.07 -14.37 -13.62
N ASN A 313 -11.82 -15.32 -12.71
CA ASN A 313 -11.65 -16.73 -13.07
C ASN A 313 -12.93 -17.35 -13.69
N ARG A 314 -14.12 -16.98 -13.17
CA ARG A 314 -15.40 -17.46 -13.70
C ARG A 314 -15.80 -16.80 -15.00
N ALA A 315 -15.38 -15.57 -15.23
CA ALA A 315 -15.59 -14.80 -16.45
C ALA A 315 -14.60 -15.15 -17.56
N ASP A 316 -13.68 -16.08 -17.30
CA ASP A 316 -12.57 -16.42 -18.22
C ASP A 316 -11.81 -15.14 -18.67
N CYS A 317 -11.51 -14.27 -17.70
CA CYS A 317 -10.73 -13.06 -17.91
C CYS A 317 -9.33 -13.24 -17.36
N LYS A 318 -8.38 -12.52 -17.94
CA LYS A 318 -7.00 -12.48 -17.41
C LYS A 318 -6.99 -12.03 -15.97
N HIS A 319 -6.07 -12.57 -15.18
CA HIS A 319 -5.94 -12.23 -13.77
C HIS A 319 -5.34 -10.83 -13.61
N ILE A 320 -6.13 -9.90 -13.11
CA ILE A 320 -5.72 -8.52 -12.79
C ILE A 320 -5.92 -8.21 -11.31
N ARG A 321 -5.20 -7.20 -10.82
CA ARG A 321 -5.40 -6.66 -9.47
C ARG A 321 -6.58 -5.67 -9.46
N PHE A 322 -7.16 -5.43 -8.31
CA PHE A 322 -8.23 -4.42 -8.18
C PHE A 322 -7.80 -3.02 -8.69
N HIS A 323 -6.54 -2.66 -8.49
CA HIS A 323 -6.03 -1.37 -8.98
C HIS A 323 -5.92 -1.31 -10.51
N ASP A 324 -5.83 -2.44 -11.17
CA ASP A 324 -5.77 -2.50 -12.64
C ASP A 324 -7.14 -2.21 -13.29
N LEU A 325 -8.26 -2.31 -12.54
CA LEU A 325 -9.58 -1.81 -12.97
C LEU A 325 -9.57 -0.29 -13.16
N ARG A 326 -8.89 0.44 -12.26
CA ARG A 326 -8.68 1.86 -12.43
C ARG A 326 -7.82 2.19 -13.65
N HIS A 327 -6.83 1.36 -13.97
CA HIS A 327 -6.06 1.49 -15.21
C HIS A 327 -6.95 1.23 -16.42
N THR A 328 -7.83 0.22 -16.35
CA THR A 328 -8.83 -0.08 -17.38
C THR A 328 -9.75 1.13 -17.62
N PHE A 329 -10.31 1.72 -16.55
CA PHE A 329 -11.10 2.95 -16.66
C PHE A 329 -10.33 4.07 -17.35
N ALA A 330 -9.10 4.34 -16.91
CA ALA A 330 -8.32 5.45 -17.41
C ALA A 330 -7.92 5.28 -18.89
N THR A 331 -7.55 4.07 -19.30
CA THR A 331 -7.24 3.76 -20.69
C THR A 331 -8.49 3.92 -21.57
N ASN A 332 -9.61 3.32 -21.13
CA ASN A 332 -10.88 3.43 -21.84
C ASN A 332 -11.36 4.88 -21.98
N ALA A 333 -11.23 5.69 -20.92
CA ALA A 333 -11.60 7.10 -20.94
C ALA A 333 -10.76 7.91 -21.95
N LEU A 334 -9.44 7.64 -22.01
CA LEU A 334 -8.56 8.29 -22.98
C LEU A 334 -8.86 7.84 -24.42
N GLU A 335 -9.13 6.56 -24.65
CA GLU A 335 -9.52 6.02 -25.96
C GLU A 335 -10.81 6.63 -26.48
N HIS A 336 -11.73 7.03 -25.56
CA HIS A 336 -12.97 7.72 -25.90
C HIS A 336 -12.83 9.25 -25.89
N GLY A 337 -11.60 9.77 -25.90
CA GLY A 337 -11.34 11.20 -26.11
C GLY A 337 -11.39 12.07 -24.87
N MET A 338 -11.41 11.49 -23.65
CA MET A 338 -11.28 12.29 -22.43
C MET A 338 -9.89 12.92 -22.35
N ASP A 339 -9.81 14.22 -22.09
CA ASP A 339 -8.53 14.88 -21.95
C ASP A 339 -7.79 14.47 -20.66
N ILE A 340 -6.44 14.50 -20.70
CA ILE A 340 -5.57 14.04 -19.61
C ILE A 340 -5.78 14.84 -18.32
N LYS A 341 -6.10 16.13 -18.41
CA LYS A 341 -6.29 17.00 -17.24
C LYS A 341 -7.59 16.64 -16.52
N THR A 342 -8.67 16.45 -17.26
CA THR A 342 -9.96 15.98 -16.73
C THR A 342 -9.82 14.60 -16.13
N LEU A 343 -9.20 13.64 -16.83
CA LEU A 343 -8.93 12.31 -16.30
C LEU A 343 -8.12 12.38 -14.99
N SER A 344 -7.04 13.16 -14.98
CA SER A 344 -6.19 13.34 -13.79
C SER A 344 -6.99 13.86 -12.58
N THR A 345 -7.92 14.76 -12.81
CA THR A 345 -8.82 15.30 -11.78
C THR A 345 -9.79 14.22 -11.27
N ILE A 346 -10.45 13.49 -12.17
CA ILE A 346 -11.39 12.42 -11.82
C ILE A 346 -10.71 11.33 -10.99
N ILE A 347 -9.55 10.84 -11.44
CA ILE A 347 -8.83 9.79 -10.74
C ILE A 347 -8.05 10.32 -9.51
N GLY A 348 -7.92 11.65 -9.34
CA GLY A 348 -7.24 12.28 -8.20
C GLY A 348 -5.73 12.00 -8.19
N HIS A 349 -5.04 12.23 -9.30
CA HIS A 349 -3.58 12.29 -9.35
C HIS A 349 -3.10 13.68 -8.92
N VAL A 350 -2.01 13.75 -8.16
CA VAL A 350 -1.45 15.03 -7.67
C VAL A 350 -0.95 15.90 -8.82
N THR A 351 -0.44 15.26 -9.88
CA THR A 351 0.04 15.95 -11.09
C THR A 351 -0.41 15.21 -12.34
N SER A 352 -0.73 15.97 -13.40
CA SER A 352 -1.04 15.40 -14.72
C SER A 352 0.15 14.61 -15.30
N ALA A 353 1.38 14.95 -14.92
CA ALA A 353 2.57 14.19 -15.27
C ALA A 353 2.51 12.73 -14.79
N THR A 354 1.90 12.46 -13.63
CA THR A 354 1.67 11.09 -13.16
C THR A 354 0.73 10.32 -14.10
N THR A 355 -0.35 10.96 -14.55
CA THR A 355 -1.28 10.38 -15.53
C THR A 355 -0.57 10.15 -16.87
N LEU A 356 0.16 11.15 -17.35
CA LEU A 356 0.91 11.06 -18.60
C LEU A 356 1.94 9.91 -18.55
N ASN A 357 2.76 9.83 -17.52
CA ASN A 357 3.78 8.78 -17.39
C ASN A 357 3.19 7.37 -17.28
N VAL A 358 1.99 7.24 -16.71
CA VAL A 358 1.32 5.95 -16.54
C VAL A 358 0.59 5.54 -17.82
N TYR A 359 -0.02 6.49 -18.54
CA TYR A 359 -0.89 6.25 -19.70
C TYR A 359 -0.33 6.85 -21.01
N ALA A 360 0.98 7.17 -21.07
CA ALA A 360 1.63 7.72 -22.25
C ALA A 360 1.73 6.75 -23.45
N HIS A 361 1.32 5.50 -23.29
CA HIS A 361 1.23 4.55 -24.39
C HIS A 361 -0.01 4.92 -25.23
N VAL A 362 0.25 5.55 -26.36
CA VAL A 362 -0.79 5.82 -27.37
C VAL A 362 -1.24 4.49 -27.93
N THR A 363 -2.50 4.11 -27.70
CA THR A 363 -3.10 2.91 -28.30
C THR A 363 -3.35 3.15 -29.81
N ASP A 364 -3.46 2.06 -30.57
CA ASP A 364 -3.78 2.17 -32.00
C ASP A 364 -5.16 2.85 -32.19
N THR A 365 -6.12 2.57 -31.32
CA THR A 365 -7.43 3.25 -31.29
C THR A 365 -7.30 4.77 -31.10
N MET A 366 -6.38 5.24 -30.24
CA MET A 366 -6.13 6.67 -30.07
C MET A 366 -5.55 7.30 -31.34
N ARG A 367 -4.69 6.59 -32.06
CA ARG A 367 -4.13 7.04 -33.35
C ARG A 367 -5.23 7.17 -34.41
N GLU A 368 -6.10 6.17 -34.48
CA GLU A 368 -7.24 6.17 -35.39
C GLU A 368 -8.22 7.30 -35.08
N ASN A 369 -8.55 7.52 -33.80
CA ASN A 369 -9.41 8.61 -33.36
C ASN A 369 -8.79 9.99 -33.62
N ALA A 370 -7.47 10.12 -33.44
CA ALA A 370 -6.73 11.35 -33.78
C ALA A 370 -6.77 11.62 -35.30
N ALA A 371 -6.54 10.60 -36.12
CA ALA A 371 -6.64 10.71 -37.56
C ALA A 371 -8.04 11.13 -38.01
N ALA A 372 -9.09 10.50 -37.47
CA ALA A 372 -10.48 10.86 -37.73
C ALA A 372 -10.87 12.27 -37.23
N SER A 373 -10.21 12.74 -36.17
CA SER A 373 -10.43 14.11 -35.67
C SER A 373 -9.75 15.15 -36.56
N ILE A 374 -8.55 14.84 -37.07
CA ILE A 374 -7.85 15.66 -38.06
C ILE A 374 -8.66 15.72 -39.34
N ASP A 375 -9.12 14.56 -39.82
CA ASP A 375 -9.96 14.49 -41.03
C ASP A 375 -11.22 15.35 -40.92
N ARG A 376 -11.94 15.29 -39.80
CA ARG A 376 -13.07 16.15 -39.50
C ARG A 376 -12.72 17.64 -39.44
N GLY A 377 -11.51 17.97 -38.94
CA GLY A 377 -11.03 19.35 -38.85
C GLY A 377 -10.72 19.97 -40.20
N ILE A 378 -10.32 19.16 -41.19
CA ILE A 378 -9.98 19.61 -42.56
C ILE A 378 -11.10 19.34 -43.58
N ALA A 379 -12.11 18.54 -43.24
CA ALA A 379 -13.23 18.20 -44.13
C ALA A 379 -14.04 19.40 -44.60
N GLY A 380 -13.92 20.57 -43.95
CA GLY A 380 -14.50 21.84 -44.40
C GLY A 380 -13.63 22.65 -45.38
N ILE A 381 -12.39 22.16 -45.65
CA ILE A 381 -11.38 22.88 -46.46
C ILE A 381 -11.21 22.24 -47.84
N GLU A 382 -11.49 20.95 -47.96
CA GLU A 382 -11.43 20.23 -49.24
C GLU A 382 -12.83 19.81 -49.73
N PRO A 383 -13.04 19.78 -51.07
CA PRO A 383 -14.32 19.26 -51.61
C PRO A 383 -14.48 17.78 -51.25
N PRO A 384 -15.72 17.30 -50.97
CA PRO A 384 -15.97 15.97 -50.46
C PRO A 384 -15.44 14.88 -51.41
N ARG A 385 -14.52 14.08 -50.96
CA ARG A 385 -14.12 12.85 -51.67
C ARG A 385 -15.29 11.87 -51.68
N ARG A 386 -15.54 11.27 -52.85
CA ARG A 386 -16.59 10.24 -52.98
C ARG A 386 -16.45 9.18 -51.91
N PRO A 387 -17.52 8.81 -51.21
CA PRO A 387 -17.44 7.81 -50.14
C PRO A 387 -17.08 6.43 -50.72
N SER A 388 -15.95 5.87 -50.32
CA SER A 388 -15.72 4.44 -50.42
C SER A 388 -16.68 3.74 -49.45
N SER A 389 -17.42 2.75 -49.93
CA SER A 389 -18.46 2.05 -49.21
C SER A 389 -18.00 1.57 -47.83
N PRO A 390 -18.71 1.88 -46.74
CA PRO A 390 -18.33 1.40 -45.42
C PRO A 390 -18.61 -0.09 -45.31
N ALA A 391 -17.59 -0.84 -44.96
CA ALA A 391 -17.77 -2.21 -44.46
C ALA A 391 -18.60 -2.12 -43.15
N LYS A 392 -19.76 -2.76 -43.13
CA LYS A 392 -20.63 -2.82 -41.95
C LYS A 392 -19.86 -3.47 -40.78
N PRO A 393 -19.77 -2.84 -39.61
CA PRO A 393 -19.22 -3.50 -38.45
C PRO A 393 -20.17 -4.64 -38.07
N LYS A 394 -19.68 -5.88 -38.13
CA LYS A 394 -20.38 -7.04 -37.56
C LYS A 394 -20.43 -6.83 -36.05
N ALA A 395 -21.62 -6.57 -35.51
CA ALA A 395 -21.85 -6.62 -34.07
C ALA A 395 -21.54 -8.04 -33.58
N ALA A 396 -20.43 -8.18 -32.86
CA ALA A 396 -20.10 -9.44 -32.22
C ALA A 396 -21.12 -9.71 -31.12
N LYS A 397 -22.02 -10.66 -31.36
CA LYS A 397 -22.88 -11.23 -30.32
C LYS A 397 -22.00 -12.10 -29.45
N THR A 398 -21.80 -11.74 -28.20
CA THR A 398 -21.13 -12.61 -27.23
C THR A 398 -22.15 -13.58 -26.67
N ASP A 399 -21.99 -14.87 -26.95
CA ASP A 399 -22.78 -15.97 -26.35
C ASP A 399 -22.32 -16.30 -24.92
N PHE A 400 -21.65 -15.36 -24.23
CA PHE A 400 -21.18 -15.60 -22.88
C PHE A 400 -22.37 -15.68 -21.90
N GLN A 401 -22.53 -16.88 -21.30
CA GLN A 401 -23.50 -17.13 -20.24
C GLN A 401 -22.79 -17.14 -18.87
N PRO A 402 -23.36 -16.47 -17.84
CA PRO A 402 -22.75 -16.44 -16.52
C PRO A 402 -22.76 -17.82 -15.88
N VAL A 403 -21.63 -18.22 -15.30
CA VAL A 403 -21.54 -19.49 -14.56
C VAL A 403 -22.21 -19.33 -13.20
N LYS A 404 -23.38 -19.95 -13.01
CA LYS A 404 -24.11 -19.94 -11.74
C LYS A 404 -23.32 -20.69 -10.66
N GLY A 405 -22.94 -19.98 -9.60
CA GLY A 405 -22.29 -20.58 -8.45
C GLY A 405 -23.30 -21.30 -7.56
N LYS A 406 -23.39 -22.63 -7.60
CA LYS A 406 -24.13 -23.37 -6.59
C LYS A 406 -23.42 -23.29 -5.26
N TYR A 407 -24.03 -22.65 -4.27
CA TYR A 407 -23.59 -22.69 -2.89
C TYR A 407 -23.86 -24.10 -2.35
N ARG A 408 -22.82 -24.86 -2.05
CA ARG A 408 -22.95 -26.14 -1.34
C ARG A 408 -22.38 -26.01 0.06
N LYS A 409 -23.02 -26.63 1.02
CA LYS A 409 -22.55 -26.71 2.42
C LYS A 409 -21.15 -27.33 2.46
N PRO A 410 -20.24 -26.87 3.33
CA PRO A 410 -18.94 -27.51 3.51
C PRO A 410 -19.10 -29.01 3.81
N GLY A 411 -18.38 -29.86 3.10
CA GLY A 411 -18.42 -31.33 3.28
C GLY A 411 -19.21 -32.12 2.24
N THR A 412 -19.88 -31.49 1.28
CA THR A 412 -20.76 -32.22 0.32
C THR A 412 -20.10 -32.62 -1.02
N GLY A 413 -18.77 -32.69 -1.11
CA GLY A 413 -18.07 -33.09 -2.34
C GLY A 413 -18.34 -32.20 -3.55
N CYS A 414 -17.66 -32.40 -4.65
CA CYS A 414 -17.90 -31.71 -5.91
C CYS A 414 -18.34 -32.70 -7.00
N VAL A 415 -19.30 -32.27 -7.83
CA VAL A 415 -19.70 -32.99 -9.06
C VAL A 415 -19.32 -32.08 -10.23
N SER A 416 -18.51 -32.57 -11.15
CA SER A 416 -18.16 -31.88 -12.39
C SER A 416 -18.67 -32.68 -13.57
N GLN A 417 -19.15 -31.99 -14.59
CA GLN A 417 -19.55 -32.61 -15.86
C GLN A 417 -18.35 -32.57 -16.79
N ILE A 418 -17.96 -33.73 -17.27
CA ILE A 418 -16.91 -33.89 -18.28
C ILE A 418 -17.57 -34.60 -19.50
N GLY A 419 -17.82 -33.84 -20.56
CA GLY A 419 -18.58 -34.29 -21.70
C GLY A 419 -20.03 -34.63 -21.33
N GLU A 420 -20.57 -35.73 -21.83
CA GLU A 420 -21.94 -36.18 -21.52
C GLU A 420 -22.07 -36.93 -20.18
N HIS A 421 -20.97 -37.13 -19.44
CA HIS A 421 -20.98 -37.90 -18.19
C HIS A 421 -20.77 -37.03 -16.97
N LEU A 422 -21.53 -37.28 -15.91
CA LEU A 422 -21.38 -36.67 -14.59
C LEU A 422 -20.37 -37.46 -13.74
N SER A 423 -19.24 -36.87 -13.37
CA SER A 423 -18.31 -37.47 -12.42
C SER A 423 -18.43 -36.79 -11.06
N GLY A 424 -18.66 -37.57 -10.00
CA GLY A 424 -18.68 -37.08 -8.62
C GLY A 424 -17.42 -37.50 -7.87
N ARG A 425 -16.75 -36.58 -7.21
CA ARG A 425 -15.70 -36.89 -6.23
C ARG A 425 -16.21 -36.60 -4.83
N ALA A 426 -16.29 -37.64 -4.00
CA ALA A 426 -16.48 -37.47 -2.56
C ALA A 426 -15.16 -37.03 -1.91
N ALA A 427 -15.24 -36.07 -0.96
CA ALA A 427 -14.10 -35.68 -0.19
C ALA A 427 -13.73 -36.81 0.79
N THR A 428 -12.64 -37.54 0.51
CA THR A 428 -12.01 -38.44 1.47
C THR A 428 -11.04 -37.66 2.35
N PRO A 429 -10.95 -37.95 3.67
CA PRO A 429 -9.98 -37.31 4.53
C PRO A 429 -8.55 -37.69 4.12
N ARG A 430 -7.65 -36.70 4.02
CA ARG A 430 -6.24 -36.89 3.69
C ARG A 430 -5.58 -37.80 4.71
N LYS A 431 -5.16 -38.99 4.28
CA LYS A 431 -4.09 -39.75 4.92
C LYS A 431 -2.75 -39.29 4.34
N SER A 432 -1.84 -38.90 5.21
CA SER A 432 -0.45 -38.61 4.90
C SER A 432 0.29 -39.88 4.51
N THR A 433 0.69 -40.02 3.25
CA THR A 433 1.82 -40.88 2.86
C THR A 433 2.40 -40.34 1.56
N GLY A 434 3.71 -40.20 1.54
CA GLY A 434 4.47 -39.74 0.39
C GLY A 434 4.43 -40.75 -0.76
N ASN A 435 4.57 -40.24 -1.95
CA ASN A 435 5.21 -40.98 -3.06
C ASN A 435 5.63 -40.04 -4.18
N GLU A 436 6.76 -40.41 -4.71
CA GLU A 436 7.57 -39.80 -5.74
C GLU A 436 6.86 -39.68 -7.09
N TRP A 437 7.13 -38.58 -7.79
CA TRP A 437 6.74 -38.39 -9.19
C TRP A 437 7.96 -38.59 -10.09
N HIS A 438 7.93 -39.64 -10.90
CA HIS A 438 8.84 -39.77 -12.05
C HIS A 438 8.34 -38.90 -13.20
N ALA A 439 9.11 -37.93 -13.63
CA ALA A 439 8.90 -37.16 -14.83
C ALA A 439 9.55 -37.85 -16.01
N THR A 440 8.77 -38.26 -17.00
CA THR A 440 9.27 -38.65 -18.33
C THR A 440 9.42 -37.40 -19.20
N SER A 441 10.67 -37.06 -19.51
CA SER A 441 11.02 -35.96 -20.42
C SER A 441 11.11 -36.48 -21.85
N THR A 442 10.36 -35.86 -22.76
CA THR A 442 10.54 -36.00 -24.22
C THR A 442 11.36 -34.82 -24.75
N PRO A 443 12.43 -35.00 -25.53
CA PRO A 443 13.27 -33.90 -25.95
C PRO A 443 12.71 -33.23 -27.23
N ILE A 444 12.57 -31.89 -27.17
CA ILE A 444 12.29 -31.07 -28.36
C ILE A 444 13.62 -30.62 -28.96
N GLN A 445 13.85 -31.02 -30.21
CA GLN A 445 15.01 -30.61 -31.01
C GLN A 445 14.98 -29.11 -31.27
N ARG A 446 16.09 -28.45 -30.93
CA ARG A 446 16.40 -27.07 -31.37
C ARG A 446 16.88 -27.06 -32.82
N ARG A 447 16.16 -26.38 -33.70
CA ARG A 447 16.69 -25.97 -35.00
C ARG A 447 17.32 -24.58 -34.85
N ASN A 448 18.64 -24.52 -35.13
CA ASN A 448 19.39 -23.30 -35.27
C ASN A 448 18.98 -22.55 -36.54
N ALA A 449 18.69 -21.26 -36.41
CA ALA A 449 18.74 -20.32 -37.56
C ALA A 449 19.58 -19.12 -37.16
N LYS A 450 20.83 -19.13 -37.63
CA LYS A 450 21.69 -17.93 -37.72
C LYS A 450 21.13 -17.03 -38.83
N ARG A 451 20.93 -15.76 -38.56
CA ARG A 451 20.88 -14.70 -39.57
C ARG A 451 21.81 -13.57 -39.15
N ASN A 452 22.84 -13.42 -40.01
CA ASN A 452 23.76 -12.31 -40.07
C ASN A 452 23.04 -11.04 -40.52
N TRP A 453 23.39 -9.91 -39.92
CA TRP A 453 23.22 -8.58 -40.53
C TRP A 453 24.57 -7.89 -40.56
N PRO A 454 24.96 -7.27 -41.70
CA PRO A 454 26.16 -6.43 -41.79
C PRO A 454 25.80 -4.96 -41.56
N ILE A 455 26.76 -4.26 -40.93
CA ILE A 455 27.03 -2.81 -40.85
C ILE A 455 25.96 -1.97 -40.13
#